data_a67eb5a78e6fdaa8a5997236b62ecee7
#
_entry.id   a67eb5a78e6fdaa8a5997236b62ecee7
#
_cell.length_a   1.000
_cell.length_b   1.000
_cell.length_c   1.000
_cell.angle_alpha   90.00
_cell.angle_beta   90.00
_cell.angle_gamma   90.00
#
_symmetry.space_group_name_H-M   'P 1'
#
loop_
_entity.id
_entity.type
_entity.pdbx_description
1 polymer ?
#
loop_
_entity_poly.entity_id
_entity_poly.type
_entity_poly.pdbx_seq_one_letter_code
_entity_poly.pdbx_strand_id
1 'polypeptide(L)'
;MTEQQLKRLRSEFPILATRVGRESLVYLDNAATTQKPRTVIDSQSNYYRRQNANVHRAAHALAAEATSAYEAARQKIARWLNVPANTLIWTRGATESINLVAQAWLEPRLKVDDRILLLVSNHHANILPWQQIARRCGAHLDVVALLPDGNLDMEQYRSLLARQPKMVALSHVSNALGTVYPVKEMIAQAQAAGAWTLVDGAQALPHFDIDLAELNCDFYLFSGHKTFAPTGIGVLYGRYELLEQMQPWQTGGEMIEHVSFNETRFAAPPLRFEAGTPNIAGAIGLGAAIDYLS
;
A
#
# COMPACT_ATOMS: atom_id res chain seq x y z
N MET A 1 21.79 11.89 18.36
CA MET A 1 20.80 13.01 18.39
C MET A 1 20.89 13.68 19.75
N THR A 2 21.03 15.02 19.81
CA THR A 2 21.08 15.78 21.06
C THR A 2 19.69 15.96 21.67
N GLU A 3 19.62 16.27 22.98
CA GLU A 3 18.33 16.53 23.64
C GLU A 3 17.54 17.70 22.97
N GLN A 4 18.28 18.71 22.52
CA GLN A 4 17.68 19.86 21.82
C GLN A 4 17.11 19.47 20.46
N GLN A 5 17.79 18.62 19.70
CA GLN A 5 17.27 18.05 18.43
C GLN A 5 16.02 17.22 18.67
N LEU A 6 16.00 16.40 19.73
CA LEU A 6 14.84 15.58 20.10
C LEU A 6 13.63 16.47 20.47
N LYS A 7 13.85 17.54 21.27
CA LYS A 7 12.79 18.49 21.62
C LYS A 7 12.22 19.19 20.38
N ARG A 8 13.09 19.61 19.43
CA ARG A 8 12.68 20.22 18.17
C ARG A 8 11.83 19.24 17.35
N LEU A 9 12.31 18.04 17.10
CA LEU A 9 11.60 17.01 16.36
C LEU A 9 10.23 16.70 17.01
N ARG A 10 10.20 16.55 18.34
CA ARG A 10 8.96 16.32 19.08
C ARG A 10 7.94 17.44 18.92
N SER A 11 8.39 18.70 18.80
CA SER A 11 7.52 19.87 18.63
C SER A 11 6.85 19.95 17.26
N GLU A 12 7.34 19.19 16.28
CA GLU A 12 6.73 19.07 14.95
C GLU A 12 5.43 18.26 14.96
N PHE A 13 5.20 17.47 16.02
CA PHE A 13 4.01 16.67 16.23
C PHE A 13 3.08 17.32 17.28
N PRO A 14 2.06 18.10 16.87
CA PRO A 14 1.24 18.89 17.81
C PRO A 14 0.59 18.06 18.91
N ILE A 15 0.18 16.83 18.60
CA ILE A 15 -0.46 15.94 19.56
C ILE A 15 0.46 15.58 20.75
N LEU A 16 1.77 15.58 20.55
CA LEU A 16 2.73 15.25 21.62
C LEU A 16 2.84 16.33 22.69
N ALA A 17 2.23 17.51 22.48
CA ALA A 17 2.03 18.53 23.50
C ALA A 17 0.81 18.28 24.39
N THR A 18 -0.02 17.30 24.05
CA THR A 18 -1.23 16.94 24.82
C THR A 18 -0.85 16.31 26.16
N ARG A 19 -1.71 16.50 27.16
CA ARG A 19 -1.58 15.87 28.47
C ARG A 19 -2.70 14.83 28.67
N VAL A 20 -2.36 13.75 29.34
CA VAL A 20 -3.33 12.75 29.81
C VAL A 20 -3.42 12.89 31.33
N GLY A 21 -4.51 13.50 31.79
CA GLY A 21 -4.61 13.94 33.18
C GLY A 21 -3.55 15.00 33.49
N ARG A 22 -2.66 14.73 34.44
CA ARG A 22 -1.56 15.64 34.86
C ARG A 22 -0.23 15.34 34.15
N GLU A 23 -0.13 14.20 33.44
CA GLU A 23 1.11 13.73 32.82
C GLU A 23 1.20 14.14 31.36
N SER A 24 2.43 14.27 30.85
CA SER A 24 2.69 14.47 29.43
C SER A 24 2.37 13.18 28.64
N LEU A 25 1.81 13.35 27.44
CA LEU A 25 1.54 12.20 26.57
C LEU A 25 2.81 11.41 26.26
N VAL A 26 2.79 10.11 26.56
CA VAL A 26 3.73 9.11 26.05
C VAL A 26 2.97 8.22 25.07
N TYR A 27 3.36 8.25 23.79
CA TYR A 27 2.72 7.45 22.73
C TYR A 27 3.70 6.42 22.18
N LEU A 28 3.41 5.14 22.37
CA LEU A 28 4.26 4.02 21.98
C LEU A 28 3.59 3.06 20.99
N ASP A 29 2.45 3.46 20.40
CA ASP A 29 1.64 2.61 19.52
C ASP A 29 1.78 3.01 18.02
N ASN A 30 2.99 3.39 17.59
CA ASN A 30 3.24 3.81 16.22
C ASN A 30 3.09 2.68 15.19
N ALA A 31 3.24 1.43 15.59
CA ALA A 31 3.00 0.26 14.74
C ALA A 31 1.52 0.11 14.35
N ALA A 32 0.59 0.59 15.19
CA ALA A 32 -0.83 0.65 14.86
C ALA A 32 -1.14 1.87 13.96
N THR A 33 -0.68 3.06 14.34
CA THR A 33 -0.75 4.29 13.55
C THR A 33 0.28 5.31 14.03
N THR A 34 0.98 5.97 13.11
CA THR A 34 1.92 7.03 13.48
C THR A 34 1.19 8.33 13.81
N GLN A 35 1.77 9.19 14.63
CA GLN A 35 1.32 10.55 14.79
C GLN A 35 1.65 11.40 13.56
N LYS A 36 0.95 12.52 13.35
CA LYS A 36 1.08 13.34 12.14
C LYS A 36 1.88 14.60 12.43
N PRO A 37 2.93 14.89 11.65
CA PRO A 37 3.63 16.16 11.76
C PRO A 37 2.75 17.31 11.30
N ARG A 38 3.01 18.50 11.81
CA ARG A 38 2.27 19.72 11.49
C ARG A 38 2.16 19.97 9.99
N THR A 39 3.22 19.73 9.23
CA THR A 39 3.25 19.91 7.78
C THR A 39 2.20 19.07 7.06
N VAL A 40 1.95 17.85 7.51
CA VAL A 40 0.92 16.95 6.96
C VAL A 40 -0.49 17.44 7.33
N ILE A 41 -0.70 17.85 8.59
CA ILE A 41 -1.99 18.40 9.06
C ILE A 41 -2.32 19.67 8.28
N ASP A 42 -1.36 20.57 8.15
CA ASP A 42 -1.54 21.86 7.47
C ASP A 42 -1.78 21.68 5.96
N SER A 43 -1.13 20.70 5.31
CA SER A 43 -1.35 20.40 3.89
C SER A 43 -2.80 20.03 3.59
N GLN A 44 -3.40 19.15 4.40
CA GLN A 44 -4.82 18.80 4.27
C GLN A 44 -5.75 19.98 4.58
N SER A 45 -5.46 20.72 5.65
CA SER A 45 -6.25 21.91 6.04
C SER A 45 -6.21 22.98 4.95
N ASN A 46 -5.05 23.21 4.33
CA ASN A 46 -4.88 24.17 3.25
C ASN A 46 -5.62 23.75 1.98
N TYR A 47 -5.60 22.46 1.63
CA TYR A 47 -6.40 21.96 0.53
C TYR A 47 -7.89 22.30 0.72
N TYR A 48 -8.49 21.94 1.86
CA TYR A 48 -9.90 22.25 2.11
C TYR A 48 -10.22 23.74 2.19
N ARG A 49 -9.31 24.56 2.71
CA ARG A 49 -9.53 25.99 2.85
C ARG A 49 -9.37 26.78 1.55
N ARG A 50 -8.56 26.29 0.58
CA ARG A 50 -8.12 27.10 -0.56
C ARG A 50 -8.25 26.43 -1.93
N GLN A 51 -8.26 25.09 -2.01
CA GLN A 51 -8.14 24.36 -3.26
C GLN A 51 -9.22 23.29 -3.45
N ASN A 52 -10.19 23.19 -2.52
CA ASN A 52 -11.18 22.12 -2.55
C ASN A 52 -12.02 22.13 -3.83
N ALA A 53 -11.72 21.19 -4.71
CA ALA A 53 -12.43 20.93 -5.96
C ALA A 53 -12.27 19.47 -6.35
N ASN A 54 -13.17 18.95 -7.20
CA ASN A 54 -12.99 17.64 -7.82
C ASN A 54 -11.81 17.68 -8.81
N VAL A 55 -11.20 16.53 -9.03
CA VAL A 55 -10.03 16.37 -9.91
C VAL A 55 -10.44 15.82 -11.29
N HIS A 56 -9.63 16.02 -12.32
CA HIS A 56 -9.68 15.48 -13.68
C HIS A 56 -10.85 15.94 -14.57
N ARG A 57 -12.03 16.33 -14.03
CA ARG A 57 -13.24 16.53 -14.82
C ARG A 57 -13.74 17.97 -15.00
N ALA A 58 -13.31 18.90 -14.18
CA ALA A 58 -13.84 20.25 -14.22
C ALA A 58 -12.90 21.24 -14.91
N ALA A 59 -13.48 22.13 -15.74
CA ALA A 59 -12.72 23.09 -16.55
C ALA A 59 -12.60 24.48 -15.85
N HIS A 60 -12.32 24.51 -14.54
CA HIS A 60 -12.11 25.75 -13.79
C HIS A 60 -10.81 25.72 -12.99
N ALA A 61 -10.30 26.89 -12.61
CA ALA A 61 -8.97 27.05 -12.00
C ALA A 61 -8.77 26.16 -10.76
N LEU A 62 -9.72 26.13 -9.81
CA LEU A 62 -9.59 25.30 -8.60
C LEU A 62 -9.47 23.81 -8.92
N ALA A 63 -10.21 23.31 -9.93
CA ALA A 63 -10.10 21.90 -10.32
C ALA A 63 -8.75 21.60 -10.96
N ALA A 64 -8.20 22.54 -11.75
CA ALA A 64 -6.86 22.38 -12.32
C ALA A 64 -5.79 22.36 -11.22
N GLU A 65 -5.88 23.24 -10.22
CA GLU A 65 -4.97 23.27 -9.07
C GLU A 65 -5.08 22.00 -8.23
N ALA A 66 -6.31 21.54 -7.92
CA ALA A 66 -6.54 20.31 -7.18
C ALA A 66 -5.98 19.08 -7.92
N THR A 67 -6.21 18.99 -9.24
CA THR A 67 -5.67 17.92 -10.09
C THR A 67 -4.14 17.94 -10.09
N SER A 68 -3.54 19.13 -10.26
CA SER A 68 -2.09 19.29 -10.24
C SER A 68 -1.49 18.84 -8.90
N ALA A 69 -2.09 19.23 -7.78
CA ALA A 69 -1.62 18.85 -6.44
C ALA A 69 -1.76 17.33 -6.18
N TYR A 70 -2.87 16.74 -6.63
CA TYR A 70 -3.14 15.31 -6.51
C TYR A 70 -2.15 14.46 -7.32
N GLU A 71 -1.92 14.81 -8.58
CA GLU A 71 -0.98 14.09 -9.43
C GLU A 71 0.48 14.37 -9.05
N ALA A 72 0.80 15.57 -8.55
CA ALA A 72 2.12 15.86 -8.00
C ALA A 72 2.45 14.97 -6.78
N ALA A 73 1.46 14.66 -5.94
CA ALA A 73 1.64 13.72 -4.84
C ALA A 73 1.95 12.30 -5.35
N ARG A 74 1.23 11.81 -6.38
CA ARG A 74 1.51 10.52 -7.03
C ARG A 74 2.93 10.45 -7.60
N GLN A 75 3.32 11.47 -8.36
CA GLN A 75 4.67 11.57 -8.94
C GLN A 75 5.77 11.60 -7.87
N LYS A 76 5.51 12.26 -6.73
CA LYS A 76 6.44 12.32 -5.61
C LYS A 76 6.68 10.93 -5.01
N ILE A 77 5.61 10.20 -4.73
CA ILE A 77 5.69 8.83 -4.21
C ILE A 77 6.38 7.92 -5.24
N ALA A 78 6.07 8.07 -6.51
CA ALA A 78 6.70 7.31 -7.59
C ALA A 78 8.23 7.50 -7.61
N ARG A 79 8.70 8.75 -7.50
CA ARG A 79 10.13 9.03 -7.39
C ARG A 79 10.75 8.45 -6.12
N TRP A 80 10.07 8.56 -4.98
CA TRP A 80 10.53 8.05 -3.70
C TRP A 80 10.67 6.52 -3.69
N LEU A 81 9.82 5.80 -4.44
CA LEU A 81 9.85 4.34 -4.60
C LEU A 81 10.62 3.86 -5.83
N ASN A 82 11.18 4.78 -6.63
CA ASN A 82 11.89 4.52 -7.88
C ASN A 82 11.06 3.72 -8.90
N VAL A 83 9.83 4.18 -9.18
CA VAL A 83 8.90 3.55 -10.15
C VAL A 83 8.16 4.59 -10.98
N PRO A 84 7.61 4.24 -12.15
CA PRO A 84 6.72 5.12 -12.92
C PRO A 84 5.42 5.42 -12.18
N ALA A 85 4.92 6.67 -12.27
CA ALA A 85 3.71 7.09 -11.56
C ALA A 85 2.44 6.32 -11.98
N ASN A 86 2.36 5.85 -13.23
CA ASN A 86 1.25 5.07 -13.75
C ASN A 86 1.19 3.62 -13.22
N THR A 87 2.17 3.21 -12.42
CA THR A 87 2.18 1.92 -11.69
C THR A 87 1.64 2.02 -10.28
N LEU A 88 1.28 3.24 -9.82
CA LEU A 88 0.77 3.51 -8.47
C LEU A 88 -0.73 3.78 -8.49
N ILE A 89 -1.46 3.01 -7.73
CA ILE A 89 -2.91 3.12 -7.55
C ILE A 89 -3.18 3.64 -6.14
N TRP A 90 -4.02 4.69 -6.04
CA TRP A 90 -4.52 5.15 -4.75
C TRP A 90 -5.56 4.17 -4.19
N THR A 91 -5.41 3.83 -2.94
CA THR A 91 -6.34 2.99 -2.19
C THR A 91 -6.64 3.61 -0.82
N ARG A 92 -7.57 3.06 -0.08
CA ARG A 92 -7.83 3.49 1.31
C ARG A 92 -6.77 2.99 2.30
N GLY A 93 -5.88 2.08 1.86
CA GLY A 93 -4.82 1.48 2.67
C GLY A 93 -4.48 0.06 2.22
N ALA A 94 -3.54 -0.55 2.91
CA ALA A 94 -3.03 -1.90 2.63
C ALA A 94 -4.15 -2.95 2.50
N THR A 95 -5.16 -2.89 3.34
CA THR A 95 -6.29 -3.85 3.28
C THR A 95 -7.03 -3.80 1.94
N GLU A 96 -7.34 -2.61 1.43
CA GLU A 96 -7.99 -2.48 0.13
C GLU A 96 -7.05 -2.92 -1.00
N SER A 97 -5.78 -2.55 -0.93
CA SER A 97 -4.76 -2.95 -1.92
C SER A 97 -4.67 -4.47 -2.06
N ILE A 98 -4.63 -5.20 -0.96
CA ILE A 98 -4.57 -6.67 -0.98
C ILE A 98 -5.87 -7.27 -1.54
N ASN A 99 -7.04 -6.74 -1.15
CA ASN A 99 -8.31 -7.19 -1.69
C ASN A 99 -8.42 -6.94 -3.19
N LEU A 100 -7.94 -5.79 -3.68
CA LEU A 100 -7.89 -5.47 -5.10
C LEU A 100 -7.05 -6.51 -5.86
N VAL A 101 -5.82 -6.82 -5.41
CA VAL A 101 -4.97 -7.82 -6.05
C VAL A 101 -5.59 -9.22 -5.95
N ALA A 102 -6.13 -9.57 -4.79
CA ALA A 102 -6.75 -10.88 -4.60
C ALA A 102 -7.91 -11.11 -5.59
N GLN A 103 -8.80 -10.15 -5.72
CA GLN A 103 -10.03 -10.29 -6.51
C GLN A 103 -9.84 -9.97 -8.00
N ALA A 104 -9.08 -8.93 -8.33
CA ALA A 104 -8.92 -8.49 -9.71
C ALA A 104 -7.78 -9.19 -10.45
N TRP A 105 -6.75 -9.62 -9.73
CA TRP A 105 -5.61 -10.32 -10.34
C TRP A 105 -5.67 -11.83 -10.16
N LEU A 106 -5.70 -12.29 -8.89
CA LEU A 106 -5.47 -13.70 -8.61
C LEU A 106 -6.71 -14.57 -8.79
N GLU A 107 -7.85 -14.16 -8.24
CA GLU A 107 -9.08 -14.97 -8.26
C GLU A 107 -9.49 -15.44 -9.68
N PRO A 108 -9.47 -14.60 -10.74
CA PRO A 108 -9.82 -15.05 -12.10
C PRO A 108 -8.80 -16.02 -12.72
N ARG A 109 -7.64 -16.19 -12.10
CA ARG A 109 -6.52 -17.03 -12.58
C ARG A 109 -6.31 -18.29 -11.77
N LEU A 110 -7.03 -18.41 -10.63
CA LEU A 110 -6.97 -19.61 -9.78
C LEU A 110 -7.80 -20.74 -10.35
N LYS A 111 -7.25 -21.94 -10.22
CA LYS A 111 -7.93 -23.22 -10.51
C LYS A 111 -8.02 -24.03 -9.22
N VAL A 112 -8.85 -25.06 -9.25
CA VAL A 112 -8.90 -26.08 -8.18
C VAL A 112 -7.49 -26.65 -7.97
N ASP A 113 -7.12 -26.88 -6.73
CA ASP A 113 -5.83 -27.38 -6.26
C ASP A 113 -4.62 -26.43 -6.46
N ASP A 114 -4.81 -25.24 -7.07
CA ASP A 114 -3.75 -24.19 -7.07
C ASP A 114 -3.41 -23.80 -5.62
N ARG A 115 -2.21 -23.22 -5.44
CA ARG A 115 -1.69 -22.89 -4.11
C ARG A 115 -1.37 -21.42 -3.97
N ILE A 116 -1.58 -20.89 -2.76
CA ILE A 116 -1.16 -19.56 -2.34
C ILE A 116 -0.26 -19.74 -1.12
N LEU A 117 0.94 -19.19 -1.16
CA LEU A 117 1.92 -19.27 -0.08
C LEU A 117 1.90 -18.01 0.77
N LEU A 118 1.70 -18.19 2.07
CA LEU A 118 1.64 -17.11 3.07
C LEU A 118 2.72 -17.30 4.14
N LEU A 119 2.97 -16.26 4.93
CA LEU A 119 3.74 -16.35 6.16
C LEU A 119 2.80 -16.42 7.36
N VAL A 120 3.10 -17.24 8.34
CA VAL A 120 2.32 -17.32 9.60
C VAL A 120 2.26 -15.98 10.33
N SER A 121 3.27 -15.13 10.13
CA SER A 121 3.39 -13.79 10.71
C SER A 121 2.69 -12.68 9.89
N ASN A 122 2.01 -13.02 8.79
CA ASN A 122 1.28 -12.03 8.02
C ASN A 122 0.18 -11.37 8.87
N HIS A 123 -0.01 -10.07 8.68
CA HIS A 123 -1.16 -9.37 9.23
C HIS A 123 -2.48 -9.95 8.67
N HIS A 124 -3.57 -9.94 9.43
CA HIS A 124 -4.88 -10.46 9.01
C HIS A 124 -5.34 -9.92 7.65
N ALA A 125 -5.04 -8.66 7.32
CA ALA A 125 -5.31 -8.08 6.00
C ALA A 125 -4.60 -8.83 4.86
N ASN A 126 -3.44 -9.46 5.13
CA ASN A 126 -2.66 -10.26 4.19
C ASN A 126 -2.85 -11.78 4.40
N ILE A 127 -3.94 -12.17 5.02
CA ILE A 127 -4.37 -13.58 5.18
C ILE A 127 -5.80 -13.75 4.66
N LEU A 128 -6.74 -12.97 5.17
CA LEU A 128 -8.18 -13.19 4.96
C LEU A 128 -8.61 -13.08 3.48
N PRO A 129 -8.14 -12.11 2.67
CA PRO A 129 -8.51 -12.05 1.26
C PRO A 129 -8.10 -13.32 0.51
N TRP A 130 -6.89 -13.82 0.75
CA TRP A 130 -6.37 -15.05 0.15
C TRP A 130 -7.19 -16.28 0.57
N GLN A 131 -7.55 -16.37 1.85
CA GLN A 131 -8.40 -17.44 2.36
C GLN A 131 -9.78 -17.43 1.68
N GLN A 132 -10.36 -16.24 1.46
CA GLN A 132 -11.68 -16.14 0.82
C GLN A 132 -11.65 -16.59 -0.64
N ILE A 133 -10.68 -16.13 -1.44
CA ILE A 133 -10.59 -16.52 -2.85
C ILE A 133 -10.19 -18.01 -2.97
N ALA A 134 -9.30 -18.52 -2.13
CA ALA A 134 -8.93 -19.92 -2.12
C ALA A 134 -10.16 -20.82 -1.89
N ARG A 135 -11.02 -20.48 -0.93
CA ARG A 135 -12.28 -21.22 -0.68
C ARG A 135 -13.22 -21.19 -1.88
N ARG A 136 -13.36 -20.02 -2.55
CA ARG A 136 -14.25 -19.89 -3.72
C ARG A 136 -13.76 -20.70 -4.93
N CYS A 137 -12.44 -20.75 -5.11
CA CYS A 137 -11.81 -21.40 -6.27
C CYS A 137 -11.39 -22.85 -6.03
N GLY A 138 -11.53 -23.38 -4.82
CA GLY A 138 -11.02 -24.73 -4.46
C GLY A 138 -9.50 -24.80 -4.41
N ALA A 139 -8.83 -23.68 -4.14
CA ALA A 139 -7.38 -23.61 -3.99
C ALA A 139 -6.94 -23.81 -2.54
N HIS A 140 -5.65 -24.04 -2.31
CA HIS A 140 -5.08 -24.32 -1.01
C HIS A 140 -4.18 -23.16 -0.52
N LEU A 141 -4.14 -22.98 0.82
CA LEU A 141 -3.15 -22.12 1.47
C LEU A 141 -2.03 -22.98 2.04
N ASP A 142 -0.80 -22.67 1.65
CA ASP A 142 0.41 -23.16 2.30
C ASP A 142 0.94 -22.02 3.20
N VAL A 143 1.49 -22.36 4.38
CA VAL A 143 1.94 -21.35 5.34
C VAL A 143 3.35 -21.68 5.82
N VAL A 144 4.26 -20.70 5.70
CA VAL A 144 5.62 -20.79 6.25
C VAL A 144 5.57 -20.50 7.73
N ALA A 145 6.12 -21.40 8.53
CA ALA A 145 6.23 -21.26 9.99
C ALA A 145 7.35 -20.31 10.41
N LEU A 146 7.35 -19.95 11.69
CA LEU A 146 8.47 -19.31 12.35
C LEU A 146 9.30 -20.35 13.08
N LEU A 147 10.61 -20.13 13.13
CA LEU A 147 11.54 -20.82 14.02
C LEU A 147 11.38 -20.28 15.46
N PRO A 148 11.88 -21.00 16.47
CA PRO A 148 11.78 -20.58 17.87
C PRO A 148 12.40 -19.21 18.18
N ASP A 149 13.33 -18.75 17.35
CA ASP A 149 13.98 -17.43 17.47
C ASP A 149 13.18 -16.28 16.81
N GLY A 150 12.00 -16.57 16.22
CA GLY A 150 11.14 -15.60 15.56
C GLY A 150 11.50 -15.32 14.09
N ASN A 151 12.52 -15.97 13.54
CA ASN A 151 12.84 -15.92 12.13
C ASN A 151 11.93 -16.84 11.31
N LEU A 152 11.80 -16.58 10.00
CA LEU A 152 11.09 -17.49 9.09
C LEU A 152 11.90 -18.79 8.89
N ASP A 153 11.17 -19.90 8.80
CA ASP A 153 11.74 -21.17 8.36
C ASP A 153 11.96 -21.12 6.83
N MET A 154 13.14 -20.69 6.43
CA MET A 154 13.52 -20.56 5.03
C MET A 154 13.73 -21.90 4.34
N GLU A 155 13.94 -22.98 5.06
CA GLU A 155 13.97 -24.33 4.49
C GLU A 155 12.57 -24.78 4.12
N GLN A 156 11.62 -24.59 5.03
CA GLN A 156 10.19 -24.82 4.74
C GLN A 156 9.70 -23.92 3.58
N TYR A 157 10.11 -22.65 3.54
CA TYR A 157 9.77 -21.75 2.44
C TYR A 157 10.16 -22.35 1.08
N ARG A 158 11.42 -22.78 0.92
CA ARG A 158 11.89 -23.42 -0.32
C ARG A 158 11.16 -24.71 -0.64
N SER A 159 10.89 -25.54 0.37
CA SER A 159 10.11 -26.77 0.21
C SER A 159 8.68 -26.50 -0.29
N LEU A 160 8.03 -25.44 0.21
CA LEU A 160 6.69 -25.06 -0.21
C LEU A 160 6.68 -24.41 -1.61
N LEU A 161 7.72 -23.70 -1.99
CA LEU A 161 7.88 -23.18 -3.37
C LEU A 161 7.96 -24.31 -4.41
N ALA A 162 8.54 -25.47 -4.06
CA ALA A 162 8.57 -26.63 -4.94
C ALA A 162 7.16 -27.16 -5.32
N ARG A 163 6.11 -26.75 -4.57
CA ARG A 163 4.71 -27.03 -4.90
C ARG A 163 4.11 -26.07 -5.92
N GLN A 164 4.91 -25.16 -6.48
CA GLN A 164 4.55 -24.17 -7.51
C GLN A 164 3.32 -23.31 -7.15
N PRO A 165 3.36 -22.56 -6.04
CA PRO A 165 2.25 -21.67 -5.69
C PRO A 165 2.02 -20.62 -6.80
N LYS A 166 0.79 -20.21 -7.00
CA LYS A 166 0.43 -19.14 -7.94
C LYS A 166 0.78 -17.75 -7.41
N MET A 167 0.68 -17.58 -6.09
CA MET A 167 0.97 -16.32 -5.39
C MET A 167 1.79 -16.59 -4.14
N VAL A 168 2.77 -15.76 -3.89
CA VAL A 168 3.49 -15.66 -2.62
C VAL A 168 3.21 -14.28 -2.01
N ALA A 169 2.49 -14.25 -0.88
CA ALA A 169 2.15 -13.00 -0.20
C ALA A 169 3.00 -12.84 1.06
N LEU A 170 3.88 -11.86 1.01
CA LEU A 170 4.92 -11.60 2.01
C LEU A 170 4.58 -10.38 2.86
N SER A 171 5.06 -10.35 4.10
CA SER A 171 5.27 -9.11 4.86
C SER A 171 6.72 -8.69 4.74
N HIS A 172 7.01 -7.40 4.55
CA HIS A 172 8.40 -6.91 4.54
C HIS A 172 8.96 -6.82 5.96
N VAL A 173 8.13 -6.32 6.88
CA VAL A 173 8.42 -6.26 8.32
C VAL A 173 7.20 -6.75 9.08
N SER A 174 7.40 -7.60 10.07
CA SER A 174 6.32 -8.08 10.94
C SER A 174 5.80 -6.96 11.83
N ASN A 175 4.49 -6.72 11.82
CA ASN A 175 3.84 -5.76 12.72
C ASN A 175 3.83 -6.21 14.18
N ALA A 176 3.99 -7.50 14.45
CA ALA A 176 3.95 -8.06 15.80
C ALA A 176 5.35 -8.28 16.38
N LEU A 177 6.31 -8.73 15.55
CA LEU A 177 7.66 -9.12 16.00
C LEU A 177 8.71 -8.06 15.70
N GLY A 178 8.45 -7.14 14.73
CA GLY A 178 9.46 -6.22 14.23
C GLY A 178 10.55 -6.88 13.38
N THR A 179 10.45 -8.17 13.12
CA THR A 179 11.41 -8.91 12.28
C THR A 179 11.34 -8.38 10.85
N VAL A 180 12.51 -8.04 10.31
CA VAL A 180 12.70 -7.66 8.89
C VAL A 180 12.98 -8.93 8.11
N TYR A 181 12.13 -9.25 7.13
CA TYR A 181 12.29 -10.47 6.34
C TYR A 181 13.17 -10.22 5.11
N PRO A 182 13.90 -11.23 4.61
CA PRO A 182 14.77 -11.11 3.43
C PRO A 182 13.94 -11.15 2.12
N VAL A 183 13.00 -10.20 1.98
CA VAL A 183 11.99 -10.23 0.90
C VAL A 183 12.59 -10.21 -0.49
N LYS A 184 13.76 -9.58 -0.71
CA LYS A 184 14.43 -9.57 -2.01
C LYS A 184 14.83 -10.99 -2.45
N GLU A 185 15.43 -11.77 -1.56
CA GLU A 185 15.75 -13.18 -1.81
C GLU A 185 14.48 -14.01 -2.00
N MET A 186 13.48 -13.80 -1.15
CA MET A 186 12.21 -14.53 -1.21
C MET A 186 11.46 -14.26 -2.52
N ILE A 187 11.42 -13.01 -2.99
CA ILE A 187 10.83 -12.64 -4.29
C ILE A 187 11.54 -13.38 -5.42
N ALA A 188 12.87 -13.32 -5.46
CA ALA A 188 13.63 -13.97 -6.53
C ALA A 188 13.38 -15.49 -6.58
N GLN A 189 13.31 -16.15 -5.42
CA GLN A 189 13.00 -17.58 -5.33
C GLN A 189 11.56 -17.88 -5.75
N ALA A 190 10.58 -17.05 -5.35
CA ALA A 190 9.18 -17.18 -5.74
C ALA A 190 8.99 -17.06 -7.26
N GLN A 191 9.60 -16.03 -7.86
CA GLN A 191 9.55 -15.81 -9.31
C GLN A 191 10.23 -16.93 -10.10
N ALA A 192 11.35 -17.46 -9.60
CA ALA A 192 12.00 -18.63 -10.19
C ALA A 192 11.11 -19.88 -10.15
N ALA A 193 10.21 -19.98 -9.16
CA ALA A 193 9.19 -21.04 -9.07
C ALA A 193 7.92 -20.73 -9.92
N GLY A 194 7.88 -19.60 -10.63
CA GLY A 194 6.74 -19.18 -11.46
C GLY A 194 5.58 -18.54 -10.69
N ALA A 195 5.80 -18.14 -9.43
CA ALA A 195 4.80 -17.49 -8.60
C ALA A 195 4.81 -15.97 -8.78
N TRP A 196 3.64 -15.33 -8.76
CA TRP A 196 3.51 -13.91 -8.53
C TRP A 196 3.82 -13.56 -7.09
N THR A 197 4.28 -12.33 -6.87
CA THR A 197 4.71 -11.86 -5.55
C THR A 197 3.94 -10.61 -5.13
N LEU A 198 3.45 -10.61 -3.89
CA LEU A 198 2.88 -9.43 -3.24
C LEU A 198 3.61 -9.17 -1.92
N VAL A 199 4.03 -7.94 -1.70
CA VAL A 199 4.75 -7.54 -0.50
C VAL A 199 3.96 -6.48 0.26
N ASP A 200 3.60 -6.78 1.50
CA ASP A 200 3.04 -5.82 2.44
C ASP A 200 4.17 -5.02 3.10
N GLY A 201 4.32 -3.77 2.65
CA GLY A 201 5.31 -2.82 3.13
C GLY A 201 4.81 -1.88 4.24
N ALA A 202 3.62 -2.12 4.81
CA ALA A 202 2.99 -1.20 5.76
C ALA A 202 3.86 -0.85 6.98
N GLN A 203 4.71 -1.77 7.42
CA GLN A 203 5.65 -1.55 8.53
C GLN A 203 7.08 -1.23 8.05
N ALA A 204 7.40 -1.38 6.77
CA ALA A 204 8.74 -1.14 6.25
C ALA A 204 8.96 0.33 5.87
N LEU A 205 8.00 0.92 5.16
CA LEU A 205 8.12 2.26 4.58
C LEU A 205 8.50 3.38 5.57
N PRO A 206 8.01 3.42 6.81
CA PRO A 206 8.41 4.45 7.75
C PRO A 206 9.85 4.29 8.29
N HIS A 207 10.53 3.19 7.97
CA HIS A 207 11.82 2.84 8.59
C HIS A 207 12.98 2.63 7.60
N PHE A 208 12.67 2.35 6.34
CA PHE A 208 13.68 2.02 5.32
C PHE A 208 13.39 2.75 4.01
N ASP A 209 14.46 3.10 3.29
CA ASP A 209 14.39 3.48 1.89
C ASP A 209 14.05 2.23 1.06
N ILE A 210 12.99 2.32 0.27
CA ILE A 210 12.50 1.20 -0.54
C ILE A 210 12.65 1.55 -2.01
N ASP A 211 13.50 0.80 -2.70
CA ASP A 211 13.63 0.83 -4.16
C ASP A 211 12.87 -0.34 -4.76
N LEU A 212 11.69 -0.07 -5.33
CA LEU A 212 10.84 -1.12 -5.91
C LEU A 212 11.38 -1.64 -7.24
N ALA A 213 12.17 -0.84 -7.98
CA ALA A 213 12.82 -1.31 -9.18
C ALA A 213 13.90 -2.37 -8.84
N GLU A 214 14.64 -2.16 -7.74
CA GLU A 214 15.63 -3.14 -7.26
C GLU A 214 14.96 -4.35 -6.60
N LEU A 215 13.88 -4.13 -5.82
CA LEU A 215 13.14 -5.20 -5.14
C LEU A 215 12.46 -6.15 -6.14
N ASN A 216 12.03 -5.62 -7.29
CA ASN A 216 11.51 -6.36 -8.43
C ASN A 216 10.29 -7.26 -8.11
N CYS A 217 9.45 -6.90 -7.13
CA CYS A 217 8.20 -7.59 -6.84
C CYS A 217 7.11 -7.25 -7.88
N ASP A 218 6.07 -8.09 -7.95
CA ASP A 218 4.94 -7.86 -8.84
C ASP A 218 3.96 -6.82 -8.26
N PHE A 219 3.72 -6.89 -6.95
CA PHE A 219 2.88 -5.96 -6.20
C PHE A 219 3.55 -5.56 -4.89
N TYR A 220 3.44 -4.28 -4.55
CA TYR A 220 3.87 -3.73 -3.26
C TYR A 220 2.82 -2.75 -2.74
N LEU A 221 2.58 -2.74 -1.42
CA LEU A 221 1.53 -1.89 -0.88
C LEU A 221 1.88 -1.36 0.51
N PHE A 222 1.24 -0.25 0.85
CA PHE A 222 1.34 0.33 2.18
C PHE A 222 0.13 1.21 2.54
N SER A 223 0.01 1.51 3.82
CA SER A 223 -1.00 2.42 4.38
C SER A 223 -0.36 3.74 4.79
N GLY A 224 -0.94 4.85 4.35
CA GLY A 224 -0.44 6.19 4.69
C GLY A 224 -0.41 6.47 6.19
N HIS A 225 -1.42 6.01 6.94
CA HIS A 225 -1.52 6.30 8.37
C HIS A 225 -0.38 5.69 9.23
N LYS A 226 0.40 4.77 8.69
CA LYS A 226 1.61 4.22 9.33
C LYS A 226 2.88 4.93 8.86
N THR A 227 2.78 5.76 7.83
CA THR A 227 3.88 6.50 7.20
C THR A 227 3.67 8.02 7.39
N PHE A 228 3.31 8.42 8.61
CA PHE A 228 3.05 9.80 9.04
C PHE A 228 1.94 10.54 8.26
N ALA A 229 1.30 9.90 7.29
CA ALA A 229 0.25 10.45 6.46
C ALA A 229 -1.16 10.26 7.07
N PRO A 230 -2.18 10.88 6.49
CA PRO A 230 -3.57 10.73 6.94
C PRO A 230 -4.08 9.29 6.92
N THR A 231 -5.15 9.03 7.67
CA THR A 231 -5.94 7.81 7.56
C THR A 231 -6.75 7.80 6.25
N GLY A 232 -7.16 6.60 5.80
CA GLY A 232 -8.03 6.47 4.63
C GLY A 232 -7.33 6.76 3.29
N ILE A 233 -6.01 6.68 3.27
CA ILE A 233 -5.17 6.73 2.07
C ILE A 233 -4.07 5.68 2.15
N GLY A 234 -3.76 5.03 1.05
CA GLY A 234 -2.67 4.10 0.85
C GLY A 234 -2.32 3.99 -0.62
N VAL A 235 -1.35 3.18 -0.91
CA VAL A 235 -0.85 2.98 -2.27
C VAL A 235 -0.68 1.50 -2.55
N LEU A 236 -1.11 1.09 -3.73
CA LEU A 236 -0.73 -0.16 -4.36
C LEU A 236 0.19 0.16 -5.53
N TYR A 237 1.39 -0.39 -5.52
CA TYR A 237 2.24 -0.55 -6.69
C TYR A 237 1.92 -1.88 -7.35
N GLY A 238 1.84 -1.89 -8.68
CA GLY A 238 1.80 -3.10 -9.49
C GLY A 238 2.65 -2.91 -10.74
N ARG A 239 3.28 -3.96 -11.24
CA ARG A 239 3.94 -3.91 -12.55
C ARG A 239 2.93 -3.51 -13.61
N TYR A 240 3.28 -2.58 -14.48
CA TYR A 240 2.33 -2.00 -15.43
C TYR A 240 1.67 -3.05 -16.33
N GLU A 241 2.46 -4.02 -16.83
CA GLU A 241 1.98 -5.11 -17.66
C GLU A 241 0.97 -6.04 -16.95
N LEU A 242 1.02 -6.14 -15.61
CA LEU A 242 0.02 -6.87 -14.83
C LEU A 242 -1.23 -6.02 -14.64
N LEU A 243 -1.05 -4.73 -14.33
CA LEU A 243 -2.17 -3.80 -14.18
C LEU A 243 -2.98 -3.66 -15.46
N GLU A 244 -2.35 -3.67 -16.64
CA GLU A 244 -3.07 -3.64 -17.92
C GLU A 244 -3.99 -4.85 -18.11
N GLN A 245 -3.60 -6.02 -17.61
CA GLN A 245 -4.36 -7.25 -17.71
C GLN A 245 -5.44 -7.42 -16.64
N MET A 246 -5.40 -6.56 -15.59
CA MET A 246 -6.40 -6.62 -14.51
C MET A 246 -7.71 -5.98 -14.93
N GLN A 247 -8.82 -6.64 -14.59
CA GLN A 247 -10.14 -6.03 -14.65
C GLN A 247 -10.38 -5.16 -13.42
N PRO A 248 -11.18 -4.09 -13.53
CA PRO A 248 -11.53 -3.29 -12.36
C PRO A 248 -12.33 -4.15 -11.36
N TRP A 249 -12.05 -3.94 -10.09
CA TRP A 249 -12.78 -4.56 -8.98
C TRP A 249 -13.98 -3.72 -8.55
N GLN A 250 -13.78 -2.40 -8.45
CA GLN A 250 -14.83 -1.41 -8.20
C GLN A 250 -15.11 -0.65 -9.49
N THR A 251 -16.37 -0.36 -9.77
CA THR A 251 -16.77 0.40 -10.95
C THR A 251 -17.56 1.65 -10.56
N GLY A 252 -17.43 2.70 -11.36
CA GLY A 252 -18.09 3.98 -11.10
C GLY A 252 -17.64 5.07 -12.06
N GLY A 253 -17.76 6.30 -11.65
CA GLY A 253 -17.20 7.44 -12.39
C GLY A 253 -15.67 7.48 -12.30
N GLU A 254 -15.02 8.35 -13.03
CA GLU A 254 -13.58 8.61 -13.14
C GLU A 254 -12.78 7.54 -13.89
N MET A 255 -13.12 6.26 -13.73
CA MET A 255 -12.35 5.10 -14.20
C MET A 255 -12.73 4.61 -15.62
N ILE A 256 -13.46 5.40 -16.37
CA ILE A 256 -14.00 5.05 -17.69
C ILE A 256 -13.52 6.03 -18.78
N GLU A 257 -13.30 5.52 -20.00
CA GLU A 257 -13.13 6.31 -21.21
C GLU A 257 -14.48 6.54 -21.91
N HIS A 258 -15.29 5.48 -21.97
CA HIS A 258 -16.62 5.52 -22.58
C HIS A 258 -17.58 4.63 -21.80
N VAL A 259 -18.83 5.08 -21.67
CA VAL A 259 -19.90 4.27 -21.09
C VAL A 259 -21.20 4.49 -21.86
N SER A 260 -21.88 3.40 -22.16
CA SER A 260 -23.26 3.36 -22.64
C SER A 260 -24.00 2.24 -21.90
N PHE A 261 -25.31 2.10 -22.11
CA PHE A 261 -26.06 0.97 -21.52
C PHE A 261 -25.65 -0.40 -22.08
N ASN A 262 -24.97 -0.43 -23.22
CA ASN A 262 -24.60 -1.68 -23.90
C ASN A 262 -23.09 -1.98 -23.82
N GLU A 263 -22.25 -0.95 -23.61
CA GLU A 263 -20.80 -1.07 -23.68
C GLU A 263 -20.11 -0.12 -22.71
N THR A 264 -19.03 -0.57 -22.11
CA THR A 264 -18.13 0.24 -21.28
C THR A 264 -16.68 -0.02 -21.70
N ARG A 265 -15.92 1.07 -21.91
CA ARG A 265 -14.45 1.03 -22.00
C ARG A 265 -13.85 1.68 -20.77
N PHE A 266 -13.01 0.92 -20.08
CA PHE A 266 -12.32 1.39 -18.89
C PHE A 266 -11.07 2.18 -19.26
N ALA A 267 -10.72 3.15 -18.44
CA ALA A 267 -9.47 3.89 -18.57
C ALA A 267 -8.24 2.98 -18.40
N ALA A 268 -7.09 3.47 -18.83
CA ALA A 268 -5.81 2.81 -18.55
C ALA A 268 -5.47 2.88 -17.03
N PRO A 269 -4.61 1.98 -16.51
CA PRO A 269 -4.04 2.15 -15.18
C PRO A 269 -3.34 3.53 -15.04
N PRO A 270 -3.38 4.15 -13.87
CA PRO A 270 -3.96 3.69 -12.61
C PRO A 270 -5.47 3.98 -12.48
N LEU A 271 -6.04 4.86 -13.31
CA LEU A 271 -7.41 5.38 -13.21
C LEU A 271 -8.46 4.26 -13.25
N ARG A 272 -8.20 3.18 -13.99
CA ARG A 272 -9.05 1.97 -14.03
C ARG A 272 -9.43 1.43 -12.65
N PHE A 273 -8.60 1.67 -11.64
CA PHE A 273 -8.77 1.13 -10.29
C PHE A 273 -9.18 2.18 -9.26
N GLU A 274 -9.41 3.43 -9.69
CA GLU A 274 -9.71 4.58 -8.83
C GLU A 274 -11.14 5.08 -9.09
N ALA A 275 -12.13 4.22 -8.81
CA ALA A 275 -13.54 4.53 -9.06
C ALA A 275 -14.10 5.59 -8.10
N GLY A 276 -14.79 6.59 -8.65
CA GLY A 276 -15.45 7.67 -7.91
C GLY A 276 -14.50 8.79 -7.51
N THR A 277 -15.03 9.81 -6.83
CA THR A 277 -14.21 10.92 -6.35
C THR A 277 -13.21 10.42 -5.32
N PRO A 278 -11.88 10.60 -5.55
CA PRO A 278 -10.85 10.04 -4.68
C PRO A 278 -10.68 10.83 -3.38
N ASN A 279 -9.90 10.28 -2.46
CA ASN A 279 -9.46 10.99 -1.25
C ASN A 279 -8.34 12.00 -1.58
N ILE A 280 -8.71 13.12 -2.22
CA ILE A 280 -7.77 14.13 -2.73
C ILE A 280 -6.92 14.70 -1.59
N ALA A 281 -7.56 15.13 -0.49
CA ALA A 281 -6.86 15.66 0.67
C ALA A 281 -5.90 14.63 1.31
N GLY A 282 -6.30 13.35 1.32
CA GLY A 282 -5.45 12.26 1.81
C GLY A 282 -4.21 12.05 0.93
N ALA A 283 -4.36 12.08 -0.40
CA ALA A 283 -3.26 11.95 -1.34
C ALA A 283 -2.26 13.10 -1.21
N ILE A 284 -2.74 14.35 -1.13
CA ILE A 284 -1.91 15.54 -0.91
C ILE A 284 -1.18 15.43 0.44
N GLY A 285 -1.89 15.00 1.50
CA GLY A 285 -1.30 14.77 2.82
C GLY A 285 -0.25 13.67 2.83
N LEU A 286 -0.44 12.60 2.03
CA LEU A 286 0.59 11.55 1.87
C LEU A 286 1.81 12.11 1.12
N GLY A 287 1.62 12.93 0.10
CA GLY A 287 2.72 13.63 -0.57
C GLY A 287 3.54 14.50 0.39
N ALA A 288 2.86 15.21 1.32
CA ALA A 288 3.54 16.00 2.36
C ALA A 288 4.27 15.13 3.39
N ALA A 289 3.75 13.93 3.68
CA ALA A 289 4.43 12.98 4.58
C ALA A 289 5.72 12.42 3.94
N ILE A 290 5.73 12.19 2.63
CA ILE A 290 6.95 11.79 1.91
C ILE A 290 8.00 12.91 1.95
N ASP A 291 7.61 14.18 1.75
CA ASP A 291 8.55 15.32 1.91
C ASP A 291 9.14 15.40 3.32
N TYR A 292 8.37 15.00 4.33
CA TYR A 292 8.82 14.99 5.72
C TYR A 292 9.83 13.86 6.01
N LEU A 293 9.71 12.73 5.31
CA LEU A 293 10.59 11.57 5.46
C LEU A 293 11.88 11.66 4.64
N SER A 294 11.88 12.43 3.53
CA SER A 294 13.03 12.66 2.63
C SER A 294 13.94 13.77 3.16
#